data_a5d4971b15bf9d079b8ee61a2df85cc5
#
_entry.id   a5d4971b15bf9d079b8ee61a2df85cc5
#
_cell.length_a   1.000
_cell.length_b   1.000
_cell.length_c   1.000
_cell.angle_alpha   90.00
_cell.angle_beta   90.00
_cell.angle_gamma   90.00
#
_symmetry.space_group_name_H-M   'P 1'
#
loop_
_entity.id
_entity.type
_entity.pdbx_description
1 polymer ?
#
loop_
_entity_poly.entity_id
_entity_poly.type
_entity_poly.pdbx_seq_one_letter_code
_entity_poly.pdbx_strand_id
1 'polypeptide(L)'
;MRARWALLQAGLMVQWREIALKAKPAEMLEVSAKGTVPVLVLLDGNVIDESLAIMRWALLQADPRDVLGAAGTAFLIEENDGPFKHHLDRFKYTDRYPGALKEDHRQAGLVILRRWSDRISHNGWLLADQMTLADAALWPFVRQWRLADAVGFDADDHLVPLREWLLRFLDDPMMERLMQRADPWSLGGMQPIFPADAIAIPLDQPLFHLALESDWQAAVQQGSYRVSTRGLSLEQVGFIHLSWQEQLQATFDRFYADAGAVLTLRINPNLVSAPLRADAIHTGVLFPHLYGPRPSASVVEVSPFSSLPAC
;
A
#
# COMPACT_ATOMS: atom_id res chain seq x y z
N MET A 1 9.31 -5.56 2.70
CA MET A 1 8.56 -4.29 2.71
C MET A 1 7.89 -4.02 1.37
N ARG A 2 8.60 -3.96 0.23
CA ARG A 2 8.03 -3.74 -1.11
C ARG A 2 6.77 -4.57 -1.38
N ALA A 3 6.86 -5.90 -1.32
CA ALA A 3 5.74 -6.79 -1.60
C ALA A 3 4.55 -6.54 -0.67
N ARG A 4 4.78 -6.43 0.64
CA ARG A 4 3.71 -6.14 1.61
C ARG A 4 3.04 -4.80 1.35
N TRP A 5 3.82 -3.77 1.01
CA TRP A 5 3.27 -2.45 0.66
C TRP A 5 2.31 -2.57 -0.53
N ALA A 6 2.71 -3.24 -1.59
CA ALA A 6 1.87 -3.39 -2.77
C ALA A 6 0.61 -4.23 -2.50
N LEU A 7 0.72 -5.32 -1.72
CA LEU A 7 -0.44 -6.11 -1.30
C LEU A 7 -1.44 -5.27 -0.50
N LEU A 8 -0.95 -4.42 0.42
CA LEU A 8 -1.79 -3.50 1.17
C LEU A 8 -2.48 -2.48 0.27
N GLN A 9 -1.73 -1.85 -0.64
CA GLN A 9 -2.27 -0.86 -1.59
C GLN A 9 -3.33 -1.46 -2.51
N ALA A 10 -3.09 -2.68 -2.99
CA ALA A 10 -4.02 -3.39 -3.86
C ALA A 10 -5.21 -4.04 -3.11
N GLY A 11 -5.30 -3.91 -1.81
CA GLY A 11 -6.39 -4.50 -1.03
C GLY A 11 -6.36 -6.03 -0.94
N LEU A 12 -5.24 -6.64 -1.27
CA LEU A 12 -5.11 -8.10 -1.32
C LEU A 12 -4.83 -8.69 0.07
N MET A 13 -5.42 -9.85 0.33
CA MET A 13 -5.15 -10.67 1.50
C MET A 13 -4.42 -11.94 1.09
N VAL A 14 -3.41 -12.33 1.87
CA VAL A 14 -2.63 -13.54 1.61
C VAL A 14 -2.45 -14.35 2.89
N GLN A 15 -2.32 -15.66 2.77
CA GLN A 15 -1.80 -16.49 3.87
C GLN A 15 -0.35 -16.09 4.12
N TRP A 16 -0.04 -15.78 5.35
CA TRP A 16 1.28 -15.30 5.72
C TRP A 16 2.11 -16.41 6.35
N ARG A 17 3.22 -16.72 5.73
CA ARG A 17 4.21 -17.67 6.23
C ARG A 17 5.51 -16.93 6.53
N GLU A 18 5.63 -16.40 7.76
CA GLU A 18 6.88 -15.79 8.22
C GLU A 18 7.94 -16.89 8.39
N ILE A 19 9.16 -16.61 7.97
CA ILE A 19 10.25 -17.57 8.05
C ILE A 19 11.49 -16.98 8.74
N ALA A 20 12.21 -17.85 9.46
CA ALA A 20 13.54 -17.53 9.93
C ALA A 20 14.55 -17.74 8.79
N LEU A 21 15.24 -16.70 8.34
CA LEU A 21 16.18 -16.76 7.20
C LEU A 21 17.32 -17.77 7.40
N LYS A 22 17.66 -18.08 8.67
CA LYS A 22 18.69 -19.07 9.03
C LYS A 22 18.17 -20.51 9.08
N ALA A 23 16.83 -20.71 9.05
CA ALA A 23 16.16 -22.00 9.15
C ALA A 23 14.96 -21.99 8.19
N LYS A 24 15.24 -21.99 6.88
CA LYS A 24 14.20 -21.96 5.85
C LYS A 24 13.47 -23.30 5.81
N PRO A 25 12.12 -23.32 5.79
CA PRO A 25 11.36 -24.56 5.64
C PRO A 25 11.63 -25.23 4.29
N ALA A 26 11.59 -26.56 4.26
CA ALA A 26 11.78 -27.34 3.03
C ALA A 26 10.72 -26.98 1.97
N GLU A 27 9.50 -26.78 2.40
CA GLU A 27 8.36 -26.40 1.56
C GLU A 27 8.58 -25.06 0.83
N MET A 28 9.31 -24.12 1.44
CA MET A 28 9.70 -22.89 0.77
C MET A 28 10.73 -23.17 -0.33
N LEU A 29 11.69 -24.05 -0.08
CA LEU A 29 12.75 -24.38 -1.04
C LEU A 29 12.22 -25.21 -2.21
N GLU A 30 11.15 -25.99 -2.00
CA GLU A 30 10.44 -26.72 -3.05
C GLU A 30 9.76 -25.76 -4.04
N VAL A 31 9.16 -24.67 -3.56
CA VAL A 31 8.47 -23.70 -4.42
C VAL A 31 9.40 -22.63 -5.01
N SER A 32 10.51 -22.34 -4.34
CA SER A 32 11.50 -21.36 -4.82
C SER A 32 12.92 -21.82 -4.48
N ALA A 33 13.58 -22.42 -5.46
CA ALA A 33 14.93 -22.94 -5.32
C ALA A 33 15.98 -21.87 -4.97
N LYS A 34 15.72 -20.58 -5.29
CA LYS A 34 16.57 -19.44 -4.88
C LYS A 34 16.62 -19.30 -3.36
N GLY A 35 15.59 -19.75 -2.64
CA GLY A 35 15.49 -19.61 -1.20
C GLY A 35 15.58 -18.18 -0.70
N THR A 36 15.23 -17.21 -1.54
CA THR A 36 15.16 -15.79 -1.18
C THR A 36 13.74 -15.41 -0.78
N VAL A 37 13.57 -14.35 -0.01
CA VAL A 37 12.27 -13.80 0.39
C VAL A 37 12.12 -12.40 -0.16
N PRO A 38 10.89 -11.99 -0.51
CA PRO A 38 9.61 -12.73 -0.41
C PRO A 38 9.37 -13.70 -1.57
N VAL A 39 8.50 -14.68 -1.33
CA VAL A 39 7.94 -15.57 -2.35
C VAL A 39 6.41 -15.52 -2.22
N LEU A 40 5.70 -15.40 -3.32
CA LEU A 40 4.24 -15.44 -3.39
C LEU A 40 3.81 -16.63 -4.25
N VAL A 41 2.97 -17.50 -3.70
CA VAL A 41 2.33 -18.61 -4.42
C VAL A 41 0.89 -18.22 -4.69
N LEU A 42 0.51 -18.22 -5.95
CA LEU A 42 -0.86 -17.90 -6.40
C LEU A 42 -1.78 -19.12 -6.26
N LEU A 43 -3.09 -18.88 -6.33
CA LEU A 43 -4.10 -19.93 -6.19
C LEU A 43 -4.03 -21.00 -7.32
N ASP A 44 -3.51 -20.64 -8.48
CA ASP A 44 -3.28 -21.53 -9.63
C ASP A 44 -1.95 -22.29 -9.54
N GLY A 45 -1.19 -22.10 -8.46
CA GLY A 45 0.12 -22.71 -8.22
C GLY A 45 1.30 -21.93 -8.83
N ASN A 46 1.08 -20.88 -9.58
CA ASN A 46 2.17 -20.03 -10.08
C ASN A 46 2.94 -19.38 -8.93
N VAL A 47 4.26 -19.28 -9.08
CA VAL A 47 5.17 -18.74 -8.07
C VAL A 47 5.79 -17.42 -8.56
N ILE A 48 5.73 -16.41 -7.75
CA ILE A 48 6.40 -15.11 -7.99
C ILE A 48 7.44 -14.92 -6.90
N ASP A 49 8.72 -14.92 -7.31
CA ASP A 49 9.86 -14.80 -6.41
C ASP A 49 10.59 -13.49 -6.65
N GLU A 50 10.57 -12.51 -6.21
CA GLU A 50 11.20 -11.17 -6.26
C GLU A 50 10.19 -10.11 -5.81
N SER A 51 10.63 -9.29 -4.88
CA SER A 51 9.76 -8.27 -4.28
C SER A 51 9.16 -7.32 -5.30
N LEU A 52 9.90 -6.95 -6.35
CA LEU A 52 9.44 -6.06 -7.41
C LEU A 52 8.41 -6.74 -8.30
N ALA A 53 8.60 -8.03 -8.62
CA ALA A 53 7.62 -8.80 -9.41
C ALA A 53 6.31 -8.94 -8.65
N ILE A 54 6.37 -9.21 -7.34
CA ILE A 54 5.18 -9.25 -6.47
C ILE A 54 4.49 -7.87 -6.40
N MET A 55 5.26 -6.77 -6.31
CA MET A 55 4.69 -5.42 -6.36
C MET A 55 3.88 -5.18 -7.64
N ARG A 56 4.50 -5.46 -8.79
CA ARG A 56 3.85 -5.28 -10.09
C ARG A 56 2.61 -6.16 -10.23
N TRP A 57 2.72 -7.42 -9.84
CA TRP A 57 1.58 -8.34 -9.88
C TRP A 57 0.43 -7.83 -9.01
N ALA A 58 0.70 -7.42 -7.78
CA ALA A 58 -0.34 -6.92 -6.88
C ALA A 58 -1.02 -5.66 -7.41
N LEU A 59 -0.24 -4.69 -7.91
CA LEU A 59 -0.77 -3.45 -8.46
C LEU A 59 -1.49 -3.66 -9.81
N LEU A 60 -1.16 -4.71 -10.56
CA LEU A 60 -1.95 -5.09 -11.74
C LEU A 60 -3.32 -5.68 -11.37
N GLN A 61 -3.49 -6.20 -10.15
CA GLN A 61 -4.82 -6.60 -9.66
C GLN A 61 -5.66 -5.36 -9.29
N ALA A 62 -5.03 -4.38 -8.61
CA ALA A 62 -5.64 -3.11 -8.29
C ALA A 62 -4.57 -2.05 -8.02
N ASP A 63 -4.66 -0.93 -8.72
CA ASP A 63 -3.78 0.24 -8.54
C ASP A 63 -4.62 1.49 -8.22
N PRO A 64 -5.20 1.58 -7.01
CA PRO A 64 -6.11 2.67 -6.66
C PRO A 64 -5.44 4.05 -6.68
N ARG A 65 -4.12 4.09 -6.53
CA ARG A 65 -3.32 5.34 -6.53
C ARG A 65 -2.65 5.66 -7.86
N ASP A 66 -2.87 4.81 -8.89
CA ASP A 66 -2.31 4.98 -10.24
C ASP A 66 -0.78 5.16 -10.25
N VAL A 67 -0.07 4.28 -9.54
CA VAL A 67 1.40 4.39 -9.38
C VAL A 67 2.19 3.74 -10.51
N LEU A 68 1.55 2.88 -11.35
CA LEU A 68 2.26 2.05 -12.34
C LEU A 68 2.74 2.83 -13.58
N GLY A 69 2.06 3.91 -13.97
CA GLY A 69 2.14 4.52 -15.31
C GLY A 69 3.35 5.43 -15.58
N ALA A 70 4.20 5.75 -14.60
CA ALA A 70 5.22 6.78 -14.75
C ALA A 70 6.42 6.34 -15.60
N ALA A 71 6.77 7.13 -16.62
CA ALA A 71 8.00 6.96 -17.39
C ALA A 71 9.25 7.17 -16.51
N GLY A 72 10.34 6.45 -16.79
CA GLY A 72 11.58 6.55 -16.00
C GLY A 72 11.64 5.67 -14.75
N THR A 73 10.53 5.04 -14.38
CA THR A 73 10.44 4.14 -13.22
C THR A 73 11.48 3.02 -13.26
N ALA A 74 11.68 2.39 -14.43
CA ALA A 74 12.64 1.29 -14.58
C ALA A 74 14.07 1.74 -14.26
N PHE A 75 14.48 2.90 -14.75
CA PHE A 75 15.83 3.43 -14.52
C PHE A 75 16.12 3.63 -13.02
N LEU A 76 15.20 4.25 -12.28
CA LEU A 76 15.38 4.49 -10.84
C LEU A 76 15.40 3.18 -10.03
N ILE A 77 14.57 2.21 -10.42
CA ILE A 77 14.56 0.90 -9.75
C ILE A 77 15.88 0.13 -10.04
N GLU A 78 16.39 0.17 -11.26
CA GLU A 78 17.68 -0.43 -11.62
C GLU A 78 18.83 0.25 -10.87
N GLU A 79 18.83 1.58 -10.78
CA GLU A 79 19.82 2.32 -10.00
C GLU A 79 19.77 1.94 -8.51
N ASN A 80 18.53 1.75 -7.95
CA ASN A 80 18.37 1.31 -6.58
C ASN A 80 18.83 -0.14 -6.35
N ASP A 81 18.35 -1.07 -7.19
CA ASP A 81 18.58 -2.52 -6.98
C ASP A 81 20.01 -2.94 -7.34
N GLY A 82 20.69 -2.18 -8.19
CA GLY A 82 22.09 -2.34 -8.55
C GLY A 82 23.03 -1.45 -7.73
N PRO A 83 23.40 -0.27 -8.25
CA PRO A 83 24.44 0.58 -7.64
C PRO A 83 24.13 0.98 -6.20
N PHE A 84 22.93 1.48 -5.91
CA PHE A 84 22.61 1.95 -4.57
C PHE A 84 22.62 0.82 -3.54
N LYS A 85 21.96 -0.29 -3.85
CA LYS A 85 21.93 -1.46 -2.97
C LYS A 85 23.33 -2.05 -2.76
N HIS A 86 24.18 -2.05 -3.78
CA HIS A 86 25.59 -2.46 -3.65
C HIS A 86 26.33 -1.65 -2.58
N HIS A 87 26.15 -0.32 -2.59
CA HIS A 87 26.78 0.55 -1.60
C HIS A 87 26.12 0.46 -0.23
N LEU A 88 24.79 0.41 -0.17
CA LEU A 88 24.05 0.24 1.08
C LEU A 88 24.44 -1.05 1.82
N ASP A 89 24.54 -2.18 1.11
CA ASP A 89 24.86 -3.46 1.75
C ASP A 89 26.29 -3.45 2.33
N ARG A 90 27.27 -2.86 1.63
CA ARG A 90 28.66 -2.77 2.09
C ARG A 90 28.85 -1.72 3.19
N PHE A 91 28.11 -0.66 3.14
CA PHE A 91 28.08 0.34 4.19
C PHE A 91 27.47 -0.22 5.49
N LYS A 92 26.37 -0.97 5.37
CA LYS A 92 25.60 -1.46 6.51
C LYS A 92 26.13 -2.76 7.11
N TYR A 93 26.65 -3.68 6.29
CA TYR A 93 27.03 -5.03 6.68
C TYR A 93 28.53 -5.29 6.45
N THR A 94 29.38 -4.48 7.06
CA THR A 94 30.83 -4.56 6.91
C THR A 94 31.41 -5.95 7.16
N ASP A 95 30.84 -6.69 8.12
CA ASP A 95 31.29 -8.06 8.46
C ASP A 95 31.08 -9.07 7.30
N ARG A 96 30.18 -8.78 6.38
CA ARG A 96 29.91 -9.65 5.21
C ARG A 96 30.79 -9.32 4.01
N TYR A 97 31.48 -8.17 4.04
CA TYR A 97 32.28 -7.67 2.94
C TYR A 97 33.69 -7.28 3.43
N PRO A 98 34.50 -8.28 3.83
CA PRO A 98 35.87 -8.01 4.30
C PRO A 98 36.68 -7.32 3.20
N GLY A 99 37.37 -6.24 3.53
CA GLY A 99 38.10 -5.41 2.59
C GLY A 99 37.34 -4.27 1.92
N ALA A 100 36.03 -4.18 2.09
CA ALA A 100 35.26 -3.03 1.64
C ALA A 100 35.51 -1.84 2.59
N LEU A 101 35.87 -0.69 2.04
CA LEU A 101 36.05 0.53 2.82
C LEU A 101 34.66 1.16 3.05
N LYS A 102 34.18 1.05 4.29
CA LYS A 102 32.84 1.50 4.70
C LYS A 102 32.57 2.93 4.26
N GLU A 103 33.53 3.84 4.46
CA GLU A 103 33.36 5.25 4.15
C GLU A 103 33.27 5.51 2.64
N ASP A 104 34.01 4.78 1.79
CA ASP A 104 33.92 4.90 0.33
C ASP A 104 32.51 4.53 -0.16
N HIS A 105 31.94 3.45 0.39
CA HIS A 105 30.56 3.04 0.07
C HIS A 105 29.54 4.02 0.62
N ARG A 106 29.80 4.63 1.78
CA ARG A 106 28.96 5.69 2.33
C ARG A 106 28.96 6.91 1.38
N GLN A 107 30.11 7.40 0.97
CA GLN A 107 30.20 8.54 0.07
C GLN A 107 29.54 8.26 -1.29
N ALA A 108 29.78 7.10 -1.88
CA ALA A 108 29.16 6.73 -3.15
C ALA A 108 27.62 6.61 -3.04
N GLY A 109 27.10 6.06 -1.96
CA GLY A 109 25.67 6.01 -1.71
C GLY A 109 25.06 7.39 -1.50
N LEU A 110 25.74 8.29 -0.78
CA LEU A 110 25.27 9.68 -0.59
C LEU A 110 25.16 10.45 -1.92
N VAL A 111 26.06 10.21 -2.89
CA VAL A 111 25.96 10.81 -4.24
C VAL A 111 24.62 10.42 -4.90
N ILE A 112 24.20 9.16 -4.76
CA ILE A 112 22.94 8.69 -5.34
C ILE A 112 21.75 9.31 -4.58
N LEU A 113 21.79 9.31 -3.25
CA LEU A 113 20.71 9.89 -2.42
C LEU A 113 20.51 11.38 -2.68
N ARG A 114 21.60 12.16 -2.88
CA ARG A 114 21.51 13.59 -3.21
C ARG A 114 20.85 13.80 -4.58
N ARG A 115 21.17 12.98 -5.59
CA ARG A 115 20.47 13.05 -6.90
C ARG A 115 18.96 12.76 -6.78
N TRP A 116 18.58 11.79 -5.92
CA TRP A 116 17.17 11.53 -5.66
C TRP A 116 16.52 12.69 -4.90
N SER A 117 17.23 13.29 -3.95
CA SER A 117 16.78 14.47 -3.23
C SER A 117 16.51 15.65 -4.17
N ASP A 118 17.42 15.90 -5.13
CA ASP A 118 17.24 16.94 -6.15
C ASP A 118 16.00 16.69 -7.01
N ARG A 119 15.75 15.44 -7.42
CA ARG A 119 14.53 15.10 -8.17
C ARG A 119 13.27 15.40 -7.38
N ILE A 120 13.24 15.02 -6.11
CA ILE A 120 12.09 15.26 -5.21
C ILE A 120 11.89 16.76 -5.00
N SER A 121 12.96 17.53 -4.83
CA SER A 121 12.89 18.99 -4.70
C SER A 121 12.22 19.66 -5.90
N HIS A 122 12.42 19.12 -7.11
CA HIS A 122 11.83 19.70 -8.34
C HIS A 122 10.40 19.20 -8.60
N ASN A 123 10.13 17.92 -8.32
CA ASN A 123 8.89 17.27 -8.74
C ASN A 123 7.89 17.04 -7.60
N GLY A 124 8.32 17.13 -6.36
CA GLY A 124 7.55 16.70 -5.18
C GLY A 124 7.68 15.21 -4.86
N TRP A 125 7.87 14.34 -5.88
CA TRP A 125 8.20 12.92 -5.82
C TRP A 125 9.37 12.62 -6.76
N LEU A 126 9.81 11.36 -6.84
CA LEU A 126 10.99 11.00 -7.66
C LEU A 126 10.85 11.28 -9.15
N LEU A 127 9.63 11.18 -9.71
CA LEU A 127 9.38 11.30 -11.15
C LEU A 127 8.29 12.28 -11.54
N ALA A 128 7.37 12.62 -10.63
CA ALA A 128 6.17 13.39 -10.91
C ALA A 128 5.76 14.24 -9.69
N ASP A 129 4.64 14.92 -9.77
CA ASP A 129 3.99 15.63 -8.66
C ASP A 129 3.15 14.71 -7.75
N GLN A 130 3.02 13.44 -8.14
CA GLN A 130 2.38 12.38 -7.36
C GLN A 130 3.28 11.15 -7.21
N MET A 131 2.95 10.30 -6.23
CA MET A 131 3.68 9.06 -5.96
C MET A 131 3.67 8.12 -7.18
N THR A 132 4.81 7.53 -7.47
CA THR A 132 4.99 6.56 -8.55
C THR A 132 5.49 5.21 -8.01
N LEU A 133 5.53 4.19 -8.86
CA LEU A 133 6.12 2.90 -8.49
C LEU A 133 7.60 3.03 -8.09
N ALA A 134 8.33 4.01 -8.65
CA ALA A 134 9.71 4.28 -8.23
C ALA A 134 9.77 4.66 -6.74
N ASP A 135 8.90 5.57 -6.31
CA ASP A 135 8.81 5.99 -4.91
C ASP A 135 8.51 4.81 -4.00
N ALA A 136 7.48 4.04 -4.34
CA ALA A 136 7.06 2.86 -3.60
C ALA A 136 8.15 1.77 -3.54
N ALA A 137 8.99 1.67 -4.57
CA ALA A 137 10.06 0.69 -4.62
C ALA A 137 11.33 1.14 -3.87
N LEU A 138 11.64 2.42 -3.83
CA LEU A 138 12.91 2.95 -3.32
C LEU A 138 12.88 3.27 -1.82
N TRP A 139 11.76 3.76 -1.28
CA TRP A 139 11.70 4.21 0.12
C TRP A 139 12.16 3.17 1.16
N PRO A 140 11.95 1.83 1.00
CA PRO A 140 12.42 0.88 1.98
C PRO A 140 13.96 0.84 2.09
N PHE A 141 14.66 1.15 1.00
CA PHE A 141 16.12 1.18 0.96
C PHE A 141 16.66 2.51 1.53
N VAL A 142 16.02 3.63 1.24
CA VAL A 142 16.33 4.93 1.87
C VAL A 142 16.11 4.84 3.39
N ARG A 143 15.02 4.22 3.83
CA ARG A 143 14.81 3.92 5.25
C ARG A 143 15.94 3.07 5.85
N GLN A 144 16.40 2.05 5.14
CA GLN A 144 17.52 1.23 5.61
C GLN A 144 18.82 2.03 5.72
N TRP A 145 19.06 2.94 4.78
CA TRP A 145 20.21 3.85 4.84
C TRP A 145 20.16 4.74 6.07
N ARG A 146 19.04 5.42 6.28
CA ARG A 146 18.83 6.27 7.46
C ARG A 146 19.02 5.49 8.77
N LEU A 147 18.56 4.25 8.85
CA LEU A 147 18.76 3.40 10.03
C LEU A 147 20.24 3.02 10.26
N ALA A 148 21.06 2.99 9.21
CA ALA A 148 22.48 2.68 9.31
C ALA A 148 23.33 3.92 9.66
N ASP A 149 22.87 5.13 9.32
CA ASP A 149 23.54 6.42 9.54
C ASP A 149 22.52 7.54 9.82
N ALA A 150 21.80 7.42 10.92
CA ALA A 150 20.76 8.41 11.25
C ALA A 150 21.32 9.82 11.42
N VAL A 151 22.44 9.94 12.12
CA VAL A 151 23.08 11.25 12.39
C VAL A 151 23.57 11.89 11.10
N GLY A 152 24.30 11.17 10.24
CA GLY A 152 24.80 11.72 9.00
C GLY A 152 23.71 12.01 7.97
N PHE A 153 22.68 11.15 7.90
CA PHE A 153 21.52 11.35 7.02
C PHE A 153 20.67 12.56 7.43
N ASP A 154 20.43 12.70 8.74
CA ASP A 154 19.56 13.77 9.27
C ASP A 154 20.29 15.14 9.33
N ALA A 155 21.63 15.16 9.34
CA ALA A 155 22.43 16.38 9.35
C ALA A 155 22.81 16.92 7.94
N ASP A 156 22.59 16.14 6.87
CA ASP A 156 22.93 16.57 5.50
C ASP A 156 21.79 17.46 4.94
N ASP A 157 22.07 18.75 4.78
CA ASP A 157 21.12 19.73 4.23
C ASP A 157 20.65 19.41 2.80
N HIS A 158 21.48 18.75 1.99
CA HIS A 158 21.09 18.30 0.65
C HIS A 158 20.03 17.18 0.68
N LEU A 159 19.87 16.49 1.81
CA LEU A 159 18.90 15.41 1.96
C LEU A 159 17.57 15.87 2.59
N VAL A 160 17.36 17.16 2.83
CA VAL A 160 16.08 17.67 3.38
C VAL A 160 14.87 17.23 2.57
N PRO A 161 14.82 17.41 1.23
CA PRO A 161 13.68 16.94 0.43
C PRO A 161 13.47 15.42 0.52
N LEU A 162 14.55 14.64 0.54
CA LEU A 162 14.49 13.18 0.64
C LEU A 162 14.02 12.72 2.04
N ARG A 163 14.36 13.46 3.11
CA ARG A 163 13.84 13.20 4.46
C ARG A 163 12.34 13.43 4.55
N GLU A 164 11.87 14.57 4.06
CA GLU A 164 10.44 14.91 4.04
C GLU A 164 9.64 13.91 3.20
N TRP A 165 10.18 13.50 2.06
CA TRP A 165 9.61 12.44 1.24
C TRP A 165 9.56 11.09 1.98
N LEU A 166 10.63 10.70 2.68
CA LEU A 166 10.65 9.46 3.47
C LEU A 166 9.62 9.50 4.60
N LEU A 167 9.44 10.65 5.26
CA LEU A 167 8.45 10.81 6.32
C LEU A 167 7.03 10.55 5.85
N ARG A 168 6.68 10.88 4.61
CA ARG A 168 5.35 10.57 4.03
C ARG A 168 5.01 9.08 4.09
N PHE A 169 6.02 8.20 4.00
CA PHE A 169 5.83 6.76 4.14
C PHE A 169 5.87 6.30 5.59
N LEU A 170 6.70 6.92 6.42
CA LEU A 170 6.88 6.52 7.82
C LEU A 170 5.71 6.94 8.69
N ASP A 171 5.10 8.08 8.37
CA ASP A 171 3.94 8.65 9.08
C ASP A 171 2.61 8.16 8.51
N ASP A 172 2.63 7.42 7.38
CA ASP A 172 1.43 6.80 6.82
C ASP A 172 0.87 5.76 7.82
N PRO A 173 -0.43 5.83 8.18
CA PRO A 173 -1.07 4.84 9.07
C PRO A 173 -0.88 3.38 8.62
N MET A 174 -0.68 3.15 7.32
CA MET A 174 -0.39 1.83 6.77
C MET A 174 0.95 1.27 7.25
N MET A 175 1.87 2.12 7.73
CA MET A 175 3.19 1.68 8.20
C MET A 175 3.08 0.68 9.35
N GLU A 176 2.15 0.86 10.28
CA GLU A 176 1.89 -0.09 11.37
C GLU A 176 1.51 -1.46 10.82
N ARG A 177 0.59 -1.51 9.87
CA ARG A 177 0.15 -2.75 9.20
C ARG A 177 1.28 -3.40 8.41
N LEU A 178 2.07 -2.59 7.70
CA LEU A 178 3.24 -3.05 6.94
C LEU A 178 4.29 -3.72 7.83
N MET A 179 4.44 -3.24 9.07
CA MET A 179 5.44 -3.70 10.04
C MET A 179 4.92 -4.80 10.98
N GLN A 180 3.69 -5.27 10.81
CA GLN A 180 3.16 -6.41 11.55
C GLN A 180 4.13 -7.60 11.48
N ARG A 181 4.18 -8.38 12.55
CA ARG A 181 5.01 -9.58 12.67
C ARG A 181 4.13 -10.78 12.94
N ALA A 182 4.55 -11.92 12.43
CA ALA A 182 3.99 -13.22 12.77
C ALA A 182 5.09 -14.12 13.35
N ASP A 183 4.70 -15.15 14.05
CA ASP A 183 5.62 -16.19 14.47
C ASP A 183 6.15 -16.96 13.25
N PRO A 184 7.37 -17.51 13.32
CA PRO A 184 7.90 -18.33 12.25
C PRO A 184 6.96 -19.48 11.92
N TRP A 185 6.65 -19.62 10.64
CA TRP A 185 5.76 -20.68 10.14
C TRP A 185 6.38 -22.06 10.31
N SER A 186 5.52 -23.04 10.62
CA SER A 186 5.85 -24.47 10.61
C SER A 186 4.72 -25.26 9.96
N LEU A 187 5.04 -26.42 9.37
CA LEU A 187 4.06 -27.32 8.79
C LEU A 187 3.03 -27.77 9.85
N GLY A 188 1.73 -27.66 9.51
CA GLY A 188 0.64 -27.94 10.44
C GLY A 188 0.36 -26.87 11.51
N GLY A 189 1.16 -25.80 11.54
CA GLY A 189 0.94 -24.64 12.41
C GLY A 189 -0.18 -23.71 11.94
N MET A 190 -0.41 -22.64 12.70
CA MET A 190 -1.38 -21.61 12.34
C MET A 190 -1.05 -20.99 10.99
N GLN A 191 -2.07 -20.57 10.27
CA GLN A 191 -1.98 -19.91 8.96
C GLN A 191 -2.50 -18.46 9.11
N PRO A 192 -1.72 -17.53 9.67
CA PRO A 192 -2.15 -16.16 9.79
C PRO A 192 -2.37 -15.53 8.41
N ILE A 193 -3.24 -14.53 8.37
CA ILE A 193 -3.51 -13.72 7.18
C ILE A 193 -2.74 -12.42 7.28
N PHE A 194 -2.27 -11.92 6.14
CA PHE A 194 -1.74 -10.57 6.04
C PHE A 194 -2.65 -9.72 5.13
N PRO A 195 -3.04 -8.54 5.55
CA PRO A 195 -2.84 -7.94 6.88
C PRO A 195 -3.69 -8.62 7.96
N ALA A 196 -3.16 -8.72 9.20
CA ALA A 196 -3.77 -9.48 10.28
C ALA A 196 -5.11 -8.91 10.79
N ASP A 197 -5.37 -7.64 10.51
CA ASP A 197 -6.54 -6.87 10.89
C ASP A 197 -7.61 -6.77 9.77
N ALA A 198 -7.46 -7.55 8.71
CA ALA A 198 -8.40 -7.58 7.59
C ALA A 198 -9.25 -8.85 7.61
N ILE A 199 -10.51 -8.73 7.17
CA ILE A 199 -11.39 -9.86 6.93
C ILE A 199 -12.01 -9.79 5.54
N ALA A 200 -12.30 -10.96 4.97
CA ALA A 200 -13.07 -11.05 3.73
C ALA A 200 -14.53 -10.60 3.96
N ILE A 201 -15.07 -9.84 3.02
CA ILE A 201 -16.46 -9.39 3.06
C ILE A 201 -17.34 -10.47 2.42
N PRO A 202 -18.42 -10.92 3.11
CA PRO A 202 -19.41 -11.78 2.51
C PRO A 202 -20.09 -11.09 1.32
N LEU A 203 -20.13 -11.76 0.16
CA LEU A 203 -20.68 -11.17 -1.08
C LEU A 203 -22.25 -11.20 -1.11
N ASP A 204 -22.88 -11.84 -0.17
CA ASP A 204 -24.35 -11.90 0.01
C ASP A 204 -24.90 -10.75 0.87
N GLN A 205 -24.04 -9.97 1.50
CA GLN A 205 -24.42 -8.82 2.30
C GLN A 205 -24.34 -7.52 1.49
N PRO A 206 -25.40 -6.67 1.51
CA PRO A 206 -25.34 -5.39 0.85
C PRO A 206 -24.35 -4.46 1.54
N LEU A 207 -23.62 -3.70 0.72
CA LEU A 207 -22.74 -2.63 1.17
C LEU A 207 -23.35 -1.27 0.83
N PHE A 208 -22.98 -0.26 1.58
CA PHE A 208 -23.50 1.09 1.41
C PHE A 208 -22.39 2.11 1.29
N HIS A 209 -22.68 3.18 0.58
CA HIS A 209 -21.81 4.36 0.50
C HIS A 209 -22.64 5.62 0.63
N LEU A 210 -22.16 6.58 1.41
CA LEU A 210 -22.73 7.92 1.46
C LEU A 210 -22.01 8.81 0.43
N ALA A 211 -22.79 9.47 -0.40
CA ALA A 211 -22.26 10.33 -1.46
C ALA A 211 -22.99 11.67 -1.48
N LEU A 212 -22.29 12.74 -1.85
CA LEU A 212 -22.98 13.97 -2.26
C LEU A 212 -23.72 13.69 -3.58
N GLU A 213 -24.88 14.28 -3.74
CA GLU A 213 -25.67 14.12 -4.96
C GLU A 213 -24.89 14.53 -6.22
N SER A 214 -24.11 15.62 -6.14
CA SER A 214 -23.25 16.08 -7.24
C SER A 214 -22.19 15.05 -7.64
N ASP A 215 -21.55 14.40 -6.65
CA ASP A 215 -20.52 13.39 -6.91
C ASP A 215 -21.13 12.13 -7.55
N TRP A 216 -22.31 11.75 -7.11
CA TRP A 216 -23.03 10.63 -7.71
C TRP A 216 -23.46 10.91 -9.14
N GLN A 217 -24.01 12.10 -9.42
CA GLN A 217 -24.41 12.50 -10.77
C GLN A 217 -23.21 12.50 -11.73
N ALA A 218 -22.07 13.02 -11.30
CA ALA A 218 -20.83 12.98 -12.08
C ALA A 218 -20.38 11.53 -12.37
N ALA A 219 -20.43 10.65 -11.36
CA ALA A 219 -20.06 9.25 -11.50
C ALA A 219 -20.98 8.47 -12.46
N VAL A 220 -22.28 8.76 -12.49
CA VAL A 220 -23.22 8.16 -13.44
C VAL A 220 -22.85 8.54 -14.88
N GLN A 221 -22.49 9.81 -15.13
CA GLN A 221 -22.05 10.27 -16.45
C GLN A 221 -20.72 9.63 -16.89
N GLN A 222 -19.80 9.42 -15.95
CA GLN A 222 -18.47 8.83 -16.20
C GLN A 222 -18.48 7.29 -16.20
N GLY A 223 -19.56 6.66 -15.74
CA GLY A 223 -19.66 5.21 -15.57
C GLY A 223 -18.89 4.65 -14.37
N SER A 224 -18.20 5.51 -13.61
CA SER A 224 -17.32 5.12 -12.50
C SER A 224 -17.29 6.16 -11.38
N TYR A 225 -17.33 5.70 -10.13
CA TYR A 225 -17.24 6.52 -8.94
C TYR A 225 -15.84 6.41 -8.32
N ARG A 226 -15.19 7.54 -8.04
CA ARG A 226 -13.81 7.63 -7.54
C ARG A 226 -13.66 8.51 -6.29
N VAL A 227 -14.74 8.82 -5.59
CA VAL A 227 -14.70 9.57 -4.34
C VAL A 227 -14.67 8.60 -3.17
N SER A 228 -13.63 8.69 -2.33
CA SER A 228 -13.46 7.80 -1.17
C SER A 228 -14.41 8.15 -0.05
N THR A 229 -14.43 9.41 0.31
CA THR A 229 -15.36 10.05 1.23
C THR A 229 -15.44 11.52 0.87
N ARG A 230 -16.33 12.29 1.49
CA ARG A 230 -16.52 13.71 1.17
C ARG A 230 -15.18 14.47 1.13
N GLY A 231 -14.88 15.05 -0.03
CA GLY A 231 -13.68 15.86 -0.24
C GLY A 231 -12.37 15.10 -0.43
N LEU A 232 -12.41 13.76 -0.45
CA LEU A 232 -11.25 12.92 -0.64
C LEU A 232 -11.46 11.94 -1.79
N SER A 233 -10.51 11.90 -2.73
CA SER A 233 -10.57 10.99 -3.85
C SER A 233 -9.99 9.60 -3.53
N LEU A 234 -10.29 8.63 -4.39
CA LEU A 234 -9.71 7.29 -4.34
C LEU A 234 -8.18 7.34 -4.40
N GLU A 235 -7.62 8.18 -5.26
CA GLU A 235 -6.18 8.33 -5.46
C GLU A 235 -5.47 8.85 -4.20
N GLN A 236 -6.11 9.76 -3.49
CA GLN A 236 -5.58 10.32 -2.24
C GLN A 236 -5.59 9.30 -1.10
N VAL A 237 -6.67 8.52 -0.98
CA VAL A 237 -6.88 7.59 0.14
C VAL A 237 -6.38 6.18 -0.16
N GLY A 238 -6.52 5.72 -1.42
CA GLY A 238 -6.16 4.37 -1.85
C GLY A 238 -7.31 3.35 -1.79
N PHE A 239 -8.50 3.76 -1.35
CA PHE A 239 -9.72 2.96 -1.35
C PHE A 239 -10.95 3.85 -1.23
N ILE A 240 -12.13 3.29 -1.56
CA ILE A 240 -13.43 3.93 -1.32
C ILE A 240 -13.97 3.39 0.00
N HIS A 241 -14.28 4.27 0.94
CA HIS A 241 -14.96 3.91 2.19
C HIS A 241 -16.38 3.43 1.90
N LEU A 242 -16.71 2.25 2.41
CA LEU A 242 -18.07 1.73 2.43
C LEU A 242 -18.53 1.55 3.88
N SER A 243 -19.80 1.21 4.06
CA SER A 243 -20.38 0.96 5.36
C SER A 243 -21.29 -0.27 5.30
N TRP A 244 -21.38 -1.01 6.37
CA TRP A 244 -22.56 -1.83 6.62
C TRP A 244 -23.72 -0.93 7.05
N GLN A 245 -24.93 -1.45 6.99
CA GLN A 245 -26.15 -0.64 7.24
C GLN A 245 -26.13 0.04 8.62
N GLU A 246 -25.70 -0.67 9.65
CA GLU A 246 -25.61 -0.17 11.02
C GLU A 246 -24.57 0.92 11.23
N GLN A 247 -23.64 1.09 10.30
CA GLN A 247 -22.57 2.10 10.37
C GLN A 247 -22.95 3.42 9.70
N LEU A 248 -24.04 3.46 8.93
CA LEU A 248 -24.41 4.62 8.11
C LEU A 248 -24.58 5.90 8.93
N GLN A 249 -25.27 5.81 10.07
CA GLN A 249 -25.52 6.99 10.90
C GLN A 249 -24.20 7.57 11.44
N ALA A 250 -23.32 6.73 11.99
CA ALA A 250 -22.03 7.18 12.51
C ALA A 250 -21.11 7.75 11.42
N THR A 251 -21.19 7.19 10.21
CA THR A 251 -20.44 7.70 9.04
C THR A 251 -21.00 9.07 8.62
N PHE A 252 -22.31 9.23 8.60
CA PHE A 252 -22.96 10.51 8.29
C PHE A 252 -22.56 11.58 9.30
N ASP A 253 -22.69 11.30 10.58
CA ASP A 253 -22.41 12.25 11.67
C ASP A 253 -20.95 12.73 11.62
N ARG A 254 -20.04 11.84 11.21
CA ARG A 254 -18.62 12.15 11.16
C ARG A 254 -18.18 12.97 9.93
N PHE A 255 -18.79 12.71 8.76
CA PHE A 255 -18.27 13.24 7.50
C PHE A 255 -19.26 14.09 6.72
N TYR A 256 -20.57 14.02 7.02
CA TYR A 256 -21.62 14.60 6.21
C TYR A 256 -22.63 15.45 6.99
N ALA A 257 -22.47 15.60 8.32
CA ALA A 257 -23.46 16.29 9.17
C ALA A 257 -23.76 17.74 8.73
N ASP A 258 -22.78 18.42 8.15
CA ASP A 258 -22.89 19.79 7.62
C ASP A 258 -23.04 19.81 6.07
N ALA A 259 -23.22 18.65 5.44
CA ALA A 259 -23.38 18.58 4.00
C ALA A 259 -24.84 18.88 3.59
N GLY A 260 -24.99 19.28 2.32
CA GLY A 260 -26.31 19.43 1.70
C GLY A 260 -26.99 18.09 1.44
N ALA A 261 -27.49 17.87 0.22
CA ALA A 261 -28.13 16.62 -0.16
C ALA A 261 -27.11 15.45 -0.17
N VAL A 262 -27.31 14.48 0.71
CA VAL A 262 -26.54 13.25 0.81
C VAL A 262 -27.41 12.07 0.38
N LEU A 263 -26.84 11.22 -0.45
CA LEU A 263 -27.46 9.99 -0.94
C LEU A 263 -26.86 8.77 -0.24
N THR A 264 -27.71 7.80 0.00
CA THR A 264 -27.33 6.42 0.33
C THR A 264 -27.32 5.60 -0.95
N LEU A 265 -26.16 5.08 -1.29
CA LEU A 265 -25.96 4.19 -2.43
C LEU A 265 -25.84 2.77 -1.91
N ARG A 266 -26.79 1.89 -2.26
CA ARG A 266 -26.72 0.47 -1.95
C ARG A 266 -25.98 -0.25 -3.06
N ILE A 267 -24.93 -0.98 -2.69
CA ILE A 267 -23.99 -1.61 -3.58
C ILE A 267 -24.19 -3.12 -3.56
N ASN A 268 -24.25 -3.73 -4.74
CA ASN A 268 -24.14 -5.17 -4.88
C ASN A 268 -22.66 -5.55 -5.02
N PRO A 269 -22.04 -6.23 -4.02
CA PRO A 269 -20.63 -6.57 -4.05
C PRO A 269 -20.26 -7.52 -5.20
N ASN A 270 -21.19 -8.30 -5.74
CA ASN A 270 -20.95 -9.18 -6.90
C ASN A 270 -20.75 -8.41 -8.22
N LEU A 271 -21.12 -7.13 -8.28
CA LEU A 271 -20.96 -6.27 -9.46
C LEU A 271 -19.69 -5.38 -9.37
N VAL A 272 -18.85 -5.64 -8.39
CA VAL A 272 -17.60 -4.90 -8.18
C VAL A 272 -16.42 -5.80 -8.53
N SER A 273 -15.53 -5.34 -9.40
CA SER A 273 -14.35 -6.08 -9.84
C SER A 273 -13.11 -5.82 -8.98
N ALA A 274 -13.03 -4.65 -8.32
CA ALA A 274 -11.90 -4.32 -7.46
C ALA A 274 -11.98 -5.09 -6.14
N PRO A 275 -10.83 -5.36 -5.50
CA PRO A 275 -10.79 -6.07 -4.22
C PRO A 275 -11.61 -5.38 -3.13
N LEU A 276 -12.39 -6.19 -2.41
CA LEU A 276 -13.20 -5.80 -1.25
C LEU A 276 -12.66 -6.50 -0.01
N ARG A 277 -12.40 -5.76 1.04
CA ARG A 277 -12.10 -6.31 2.37
C ARG A 277 -12.55 -5.35 3.45
N ALA A 278 -12.78 -5.83 4.66
CA ALA A 278 -12.98 -4.98 5.82
C ALA A 278 -11.67 -4.83 6.58
N ASP A 279 -11.34 -3.58 6.90
CA ASP A 279 -10.14 -3.20 7.62
C ASP A 279 -10.51 -2.50 8.92
N ALA A 280 -9.73 -2.75 9.97
CA ALA A 280 -9.89 -2.03 11.22
C ALA A 280 -9.42 -0.57 11.07
N ILE A 281 -10.25 0.36 11.53
CA ILE A 281 -9.84 1.75 11.73
C ILE A 281 -9.19 1.93 13.11
N HIS A 282 -8.70 3.12 13.44
CA HIS A 282 -8.00 3.43 14.71
C HIS A 282 -8.75 3.02 15.98
N THR A 283 -10.06 2.86 15.93
CA THR A 283 -10.88 2.41 17.06
C THR A 283 -11.01 0.88 17.14
N GLY A 284 -10.40 0.14 16.22
CA GLY A 284 -10.55 -1.31 16.08
C GLY A 284 -11.86 -1.75 15.42
N VAL A 285 -12.75 -0.82 15.05
CA VAL A 285 -13.99 -1.12 14.33
C VAL A 285 -13.65 -1.41 12.87
N LEU A 286 -14.19 -2.50 12.34
CA LEU A 286 -14.03 -2.89 10.94
C LEU A 286 -14.98 -2.07 10.05
N PHE A 287 -14.45 -1.59 8.93
CA PHE A 287 -15.24 -0.96 7.85
C PHE A 287 -14.92 -1.61 6.51
N PRO A 288 -15.92 -1.81 5.64
CA PRO A 288 -15.69 -2.29 4.29
C PRO A 288 -14.95 -1.23 3.45
N HIS A 289 -13.95 -1.66 2.71
CA HIS A 289 -13.17 -0.82 1.80
C HIS A 289 -13.11 -1.46 0.42
N LEU A 290 -13.29 -0.64 -0.62
CA LEU A 290 -13.15 -1.03 -2.02
C LEU A 290 -11.83 -0.47 -2.57
N TYR A 291 -10.92 -1.33 -2.97
CA TYR A 291 -9.57 -0.98 -3.43
C TYR A 291 -9.50 -0.76 -4.94
N GLY A 292 -10.35 0.13 -5.43
CA GLY A 292 -10.39 0.53 -6.82
C GLY A 292 -11.62 1.36 -7.15
N PRO A 293 -11.76 1.81 -8.42
CA PRO A 293 -12.91 2.54 -8.86
C PRO A 293 -14.17 1.66 -8.80
N ARG A 294 -15.26 2.25 -8.38
CA ARG A 294 -16.55 1.55 -8.27
C ARG A 294 -17.39 1.80 -9.54
N PRO A 295 -17.75 0.76 -10.31
CA PRO A 295 -18.68 0.91 -11.42
C PRO A 295 -20.01 1.51 -10.95
N SER A 296 -20.55 2.51 -11.64
CA SER A 296 -21.87 3.09 -11.29
C SER A 296 -22.96 2.03 -11.35
N ALA A 297 -22.85 1.06 -12.28
CA ALA A 297 -23.76 -0.08 -12.41
C ALA A 297 -23.78 -1.04 -11.20
N SER A 298 -22.79 -0.96 -10.28
CA SER A 298 -22.80 -1.74 -9.04
C SER A 298 -23.80 -1.22 -8.00
N VAL A 299 -24.31 0.00 -8.17
CA VAL A 299 -25.33 0.58 -7.31
C VAL A 299 -26.70 0.09 -7.77
N VAL A 300 -27.38 -0.63 -6.90
CA VAL A 300 -28.70 -1.25 -7.17
C VAL A 300 -29.85 -0.43 -6.62
N GLU A 301 -29.56 0.52 -5.73
CA GLU A 301 -30.56 1.41 -5.15
C GLU A 301 -29.91 2.73 -4.75
N VAL A 302 -30.61 3.84 -5.00
CA VAL A 302 -30.23 5.19 -4.62
C VAL A 302 -31.38 5.82 -3.87
N SER A 303 -31.13 6.29 -2.66
CA SER A 303 -32.15 6.98 -1.85
C SER A 303 -31.50 8.20 -1.14
N PRO A 304 -32.27 9.24 -0.86
CA PRO A 304 -31.82 10.28 0.07
C PRO A 304 -31.45 9.66 1.42
N PHE A 305 -30.33 10.10 1.99
CA PHE A 305 -30.01 9.69 3.35
C PHE A 305 -31.01 10.32 4.30
N SER A 306 -31.72 9.50 5.05
CA SER A 306 -32.56 9.93 6.16
C SER A 306 -31.91 9.48 7.46
N SER A 307 -31.58 10.42 8.34
CA SER A 307 -31.08 10.09 9.68
C SER A 307 -32.12 9.20 10.38
N LEU A 308 -31.67 8.11 10.96
CA LEU A 308 -32.51 7.35 11.87
C LEU A 308 -32.86 8.27 13.03
N PRO A 309 -34.15 8.30 13.48
CA PRO A 309 -34.51 9.07 14.67
C PRO A 309 -33.64 8.60 15.83
N ALA A 310 -33.02 9.56 16.53
CA ALA A 310 -32.27 9.28 17.75
C ALA A 310 -33.19 8.52 18.72
N CYS A 311 -32.80 7.29 19.08
CA CYS A 311 -33.48 6.53 20.13
C CYS A 311 -33.25 7.16 21.50
#